data_fc14c2de484004c05a8d16355e26f3d7
#
_entry.id   fc14c2de484004c05a8d16355e26f3d7
#
_cell.length_a   1.000
_cell.length_b   1.000
_cell.length_c   1.000
_cell.angle_alpha   90.00
_cell.angle_beta   90.00
_cell.angle_gamma   90.00
#
_symmetry.space_group_name_H-M   'P 1'
#
loop_
_entity.id
_entity.type
_entity.pdbx_description
1 polymer ?
#
loop_
_entity_poly.entity_id
_entity_poly.type
_entity_poly.pdbx_seq_one_letter_code
_entity_poly.pdbx_strand_id
1 'polypeptide(L)'
;KMVLLNAVHDRHPDLGRAAKMVADACFYSGLAKISTSFDAKEQLPWRPSNVYHYIQDRNLKADFVVDISDFMEEKLNLVKTFTSQFYLPASLEYKKEMETPISGPDFLEFLTAKARSYGREAGFTFAEGFTCIRTPGIQNLFDLS
;
A
#
# COMPACT_ATOMS: atom_id res chain seq x y z
N LYS A 1 -16.81 -0.19 -5.75
CA LYS A 1 -16.06 0.28 -4.55
C LYS A 1 -14.86 -0.63 -4.34
N MET A 2 -13.70 -0.06 -3.94
CA MET A 2 -12.47 -0.81 -3.77
C MET A 2 -11.92 -0.66 -2.35
N VAL A 3 -11.08 -1.61 -1.95
CA VAL A 3 -10.32 -1.57 -0.69
C VAL A 3 -8.84 -1.75 -1.04
N LEU A 4 -8.01 -0.89 -0.47
CA LEU A 4 -6.55 -0.98 -0.56
C LEU A 4 -6.00 -1.54 0.75
N LEU A 5 -5.17 -2.56 0.65
CA LEU A 5 -4.63 -3.31 1.78
C LEU A 5 -3.10 -3.29 1.80
N ASN A 6 -2.54 -3.63 2.95
CA ASN A 6 -1.12 -3.89 3.10
C ASN A 6 -0.63 -4.97 2.12
N ALA A 7 0.66 -4.96 1.85
CA ALA A 7 1.31 -6.01 1.07
C ALA A 7 1.07 -7.39 1.70
N VAL A 8 0.72 -8.38 0.86
CA VAL A 8 0.54 -9.78 1.32
C VAL A 8 1.84 -10.37 1.87
N HIS A 9 2.99 -9.85 1.41
CA HIS A 9 4.32 -10.32 1.78
C HIS A 9 5.25 -9.13 1.94
N ASP A 10 5.74 -8.92 3.16
CA ASP A 10 6.63 -7.80 3.41
C ASP A 10 7.64 -8.12 4.54
N ARG A 11 8.53 -7.17 4.84
CA ARG A 11 9.56 -7.29 5.86
C ARG A 11 8.98 -7.52 7.25
N HIS A 12 7.97 -6.74 7.63
CA HIS A 12 7.34 -6.88 8.94
C HIS A 12 6.17 -7.87 8.89
N PRO A 13 6.13 -8.87 9.79
CA PRO A 13 5.10 -9.92 9.74
C PRO A 13 3.68 -9.39 9.92
N ASP A 14 3.50 -8.26 10.61
CA ASP A 14 2.17 -7.69 10.85
C ASP A 14 1.55 -7.13 9.56
N LEU A 15 2.35 -6.75 8.56
CA LEU A 15 1.84 -6.28 7.27
C LEU A 15 1.08 -7.40 6.55
N GLY A 16 1.68 -8.58 6.44
CA GLY A 16 1.02 -9.75 5.84
C GLY A 16 -0.17 -10.25 6.67
N ARG A 17 -0.09 -10.18 8.01
CA ARG A 17 -1.23 -10.54 8.90
C ARG A 17 -2.39 -9.56 8.71
N ALA A 18 -2.13 -8.26 8.69
CA ALA A 18 -3.15 -7.25 8.43
C ALA A 18 -3.79 -7.43 7.05
N ALA A 19 -2.97 -7.67 6.01
CA ALA A 19 -3.44 -7.94 4.67
C ALA A 19 -4.43 -9.11 4.64
N LYS A 20 -4.06 -10.24 5.27
CA LYS A 20 -4.92 -11.43 5.33
C LYS A 20 -6.19 -11.15 6.13
N MET A 21 -6.08 -10.54 7.30
CA MET A 21 -7.23 -10.25 8.17
C MET A 21 -8.26 -9.39 7.45
N VAL A 22 -7.84 -8.33 6.78
CA VAL A 22 -8.78 -7.43 6.08
C VAL A 22 -9.32 -8.05 4.80
N ALA A 23 -8.52 -8.87 4.08
CA ALA A 23 -9.02 -9.63 2.93
C ALA A 23 -10.09 -10.64 3.35
N ASP A 24 -9.89 -11.37 4.45
CA ASP A 24 -10.89 -12.28 5.03
C ASP A 24 -12.14 -11.50 5.47
N ALA A 25 -11.99 -10.34 6.10
CA ALA A 25 -13.11 -9.47 6.48
C ALA A 25 -13.91 -8.99 5.25
N CYS A 26 -13.24 -8.63 4.17
CA CYS A 26 -13.88 -8.28 2.90
C CYS A 26 -14.69 -9.45 2.30
N PHE A 27 -14.24 -10.67 2.49
CA PHE A 27 -14.99 -11.86 2.08
C PHE A 27 -16.21 -12.09 2.97
N TYR A 28 -16.01 -12.07 4.29
CA TYR A 28 -17.06 -12.35 5.28
C TYR A 28 -18.15 -11.28 5.28
N SER A 29 -17.81 -10.02 5.08
CA SER A 29 -18.77 -8.91 5.01
C SER A 29 -19.87 -9.09 3.93
N GLY A 30 -19.59 -9.93 2.92
CA GLY A 30 -20.57 -10.26 1.88
C GLY A 30 -21.44 -11.48 2.17
N LEU A 31 -21.30 -12.12 3.35
CA LEU A 31 -22.07 -13.33 3.68
C LEU A 31 -23.34 -12.96 4.47
N ALA A 32 -24.51 -13.24 3.89
CA ALA A 32 -25.80 -12.91 4.49
C ALA A 32 -26.08 -13.58 5.87
N LYS A 33 -25.36 -14.67 6.20
CA LYS A 33 -25.49 -15.35 7.49
C LYS A 33 -24.60 -14.78 8.59
N ILE A 34 -23.72 -13.85 8.26
CA ILE A 34 -22.90 -13.13 9.24
C ILE A 34 -23.59 -11.80 9.51
N SER A 35 -24.29 -11.74 10.64
CA SER A 35 -24.95 -10.52 11.10
C SER A 35 -23.94 -9.64 11.82
N THR A 36 -23.86 -8.38 11.43
CA THR A 36 -23.04 -7.34 12.06
C THR A 36 -23.88 -6.10 12.30
N SER A 37 -23.49 -5.31 13.31
CA SER A 37 -24.14 -4.02 13.60
C SER A 37 -23.09 -2.93 13.82
N PHE A 38 -23.44 -1.72 13.43
CA PHE A 38 -22.66 -0.51 13.70
C PHE A 38 -23.62 0.58 14.21
N ASP A 39 -23.28 1.23 15.32
CA ASP A 39 -24.14 2.20 16.01
C ASP A 39 -25.55 1.67 16.25
N ALA A 40 -25.67 0.43 16.76
CA ALA A 40 -26.93 -0.28 17.00
C ALA A 40 -27.80 -0.50 15.76
N LYS A 41 -27.30 -0.27 14.55
CA LYS A 41 -27.99 -0.55 13.30
C LYS A 41 -27.43 -1.81 12.65
N GLU A 42 -28.32 -2.72 12.23
CA GLU A 42 -27.92 -3.90 11.47
C GLU A 42 -27.29 -3.47 10.13
N GLN A 43 -26.17 -4.12 9.79
CA GLN A 43 -25.48 -3.90 8.53
C GLN A 43 -25.94 -4.94 7.49
N LEU A 44 -26.32 -4.47 6.33
CA LEU A 44 -26.60 -5.36 5.19
C LEU A 44 -25.30 -5.95 4.63
N PRO A 45 -25.34 -7.20 4.13
CA PRO A 45 -24.18 -7.79 3.48
C PRO A 45 -23.64 -6.90 2.37
N TRP A 46 -22.33 -6.66 2.38
CA TRP A 46 -21.68 -5.84 1.38
C TRP A 46 -20.27 -6.39 1.10
N ARG A 47 -19.89 -6.46 -0.16
CA ARG A 47 -18.57 -6.90 -0.58
C ARG A 47 -17.94 -5.85 -1.51
N PRO A 48 -16.64 -5.49 -1.29
CA PRO A 48 -15.93 -4.65 -2.25
C PRO A 48 -15.81 -5.36 -3.59
N SER A 49 -15.91 -4.59 -4.67
CA SER A 49 -15.75 -5.12 -6.04
C SER A 49 -14.29 -5.52 -6.31
N ASN A 50 -13.36 -4.76 -5.76
CA ASN A 50 -11.92 -4.95 -5.94
C ASN A 50 -11.19 -4.83 -4.60
N VAL A 51 -10.18 -5.68 -4.44
CA VAL A 51 -9.25 -5.67 -3.31
C VAL A 51 -7.84 -5.69 -3.89
N TYR A 52 -7.07 -4.65 -3.61
CA TYR A 52 -5.70 -4.50 -4.08
C TYR A 52 -4.75 -4.33 -2.90
N HIS A 53 -3.55 -4.87 -3.04
CA HIS A 53 -2.50 -4.77 -2.04
C HIS A 53 -1.39 -3.88 -2.58
N TYR A 54 -1.10 -2.77 -1.89
CA TYR A 54 0.00 -1.91 -2.25
C TYR A 54 1.34 -2.56 -1.85
N ILE A 55 2.35 -2.43 -2.71
CA ILE A 55 3.68 -2.94 -2.44
C ILE A 55 4.44 -1.91 -1.59
N GLN A 56 4.89 -2.33 -0.39
CA GLN A 56 5.52 -1.43 0.57
C GLN A 56 7.06 -1.52 0.53
N ASP A 57 7.66 -2.30 1.42
CA ASP A 57 9.11 -2.34 1.61
C ASP A 57 9.79 -3.31 0.63
N ARG A 58 9.37 -4.56 0.59
CA ARG A 58 9.95 -5.54 -0.34
C ARG A 58 9.60 -5.26 -1.79
N ASN A 59 10.54 -5.57 -2.70
CA ASN A 59 10.26 -5.55 -4.12
C ASN A 59 9.48 -6.81 -4.50
N LEU A 60 8.22 -6.61 -4.84
CA LEU A 60 7.35 -7.64 -5.40
C LEU A 60 7.09 -7.30 -6.87
N LYS A 61 6.85 -8.34 -7.67
CA LYS A 61 6.32 -8.12 -9.01
C LYS A 61 4.93 -7.52 -8.90
N ALA A 62 4.72 -6.35 -9.48
CA ALA A 62 3.41 -5.72 -9.54
C ALA A 62 2.53 -6.40 -10.59
N ASP A 63 1.24 -6.56 -10.30
CA ASP A 63 0.23 -6.96 -11.28
C ASP A 63 -0.23 -5.76 -12.12
N PHE A 64 -0.18 -4.57 -11.54
CA PHE A 64 -0.35 -3.29 -12.22
C PHE A 64 0.33 -2.18 -11.42
N VAL A 65 0.51 -1.03 -12.05
CA VAL A 65 1.08 0.16 -11.42
C VAL A 65 0.15 1.36 -11.60
N VAL A 66 0.27 2.33 -10.70
CA VAL A 66 -0.45 3.61 -10.77
C VAL A 66 0.57 4.73 -10.88
N ASP A 67 0.38 5.62 -11.84
CA ASP A 67 1.21 6.81 -12.00
C ASP A 67 1.07 7.73 -10.77
N ILE A 68 2.19 8.06 -10.14
CA ILE A 68 2.29 9.00 -9.03
C ILE A 68 3.29 10.11 -9.32
N SER A 69 3.61 10.36 -10.59
CA SER A 69 4.65 11.31 -10.98
C SER A 69 4.42 12.69 -10.37
N ASP A 70 3.19 13.18 -10.40
CA ASP A 70 2.83 14.50 -9.85
C ASP A 70 2.70 14.51 -8.31
N PHE A 71 2.68 13.34 -7.66
CA PHE A 71 2.47 13.19 -6.21
C PHE A 71 3.71 12.71 -5.46
N MET A 72 4.82 12.50 -6.14
CA MET A 72 6.01 11.91 -5.51
C MET A 72 6.59 12.79 -4.39
N GLU A 73 6.62 14.09 -4.58
CA GLU A 73 7.09 15.04 -3.57
C GLU A 73 6.16 15.03 -2.34
N GLU A 74 4.84 15.06 -2.57
CA GLU A 74 3.84 15.00 -1.49
C GLU A 74 3.98 13.68 -0.70
N LYS A 75 4.14 12.55 -1.39
CA LYS A 75 4.39 11.24 -0.75
C LYS A 75 5.61 11.28 0.16
N LEU A 76 6.74 11.82 -0.28
CA LEU A 76 7.95 11.94 0.54
C LEU A 76 7.72 12.85 1.75
N ASN A 77 6.98 13.95 1.57
CA ASN A 77 6.64 14.87 2.66
C ASN A 77 5.72 14.20 3.69
N LEU A 78 4.73 13.41 3.25
CA LEU A 78 3.88 12.62 4.15
C LEU A 78 4.69 11.60 4.95
N VAL A 79 5.62 10.89 4.32
CA VAL A 79 6.51 9.95 5.03
C VAL A 79 7.32 10.66 6.12
N LYS A 80 7.85 11.84 5.85
CA LYS A 80 8.61 12.65 6.83
C LYS A 80 7.78 13.10 8.04
N THR A 81 6.45 13.09 7.97
CA THR A 81 5.61 13.43 9.14
C THR A 81 5.66 12.38 10.25
N PHE A 82 6.06 11.14 9.93
CA PHE A 82 6.23 10.06 10.91
C PHE A 82 7.61 10.11 11.58
N THR A 83 7.88 11.18 12.30
CA THR A 83 9.20 11.51 12.88
C THR A 83 9.75 10.45 13.83
N SER A 84 8.88 9.66 14.46
CA SER A 84 9.27 8.56 15.34
C SER A 84 9.72 7.29 14.61
N GLN A 85 9.51 7.19 13.29
CA GLN A 85 9.81 5.97 12.52
C GLN A 85 10.89 6.18 11.47
N PHE A 86 10.99 7.40 10.94
CA PHE A 86 11.88 7.69 9.82
C PHE A 86 12.95 8.72 10.22
N TYR A 87 14.14 8.55 9.62
CA TYR A 87 15.24 9.47 9.83
C TYR A 87 14.92 10.88 9.31
N LEU A 88 15.09 11.89 10.19
CA LEU A 88 15.03 13.30 9.84
C LEU A 88 16.34 13.96 10.26
N PRO A 89 17.14 14.53 9.34
CA PRO A 89 18.42 15.16 9.64
C PRO A 89 18.36 16.31 10.66
N ALA A 90 17.19 16.93 10.83
CA ALA A 90 16.97 18.08 11.70
C ALA A 90 16.50 17.72 13.11
N SER A 91 16.21 16.46 13.44
CA SER A 91 15.81 16.04 14.78
C SER A 91 17.07 15.82 15.65
N LEU A 92 17.50 16.82 16.39
CA LEU A 92 18.64 16.78 17.33
C LEU A 92 18.44 15.82 18.53
N GLU A 93 17.31 15.15 18.62
CA GLU A 93 16.99 14.19 19.69
C GLU A 93 16.91 12.74 19.19
N TYR A 94 17.65 12.40 18.17
CA TYR A 94 17.78 10.99 17.78
C TYR A 94 18.53 10.27 18.90
N LYS A 95 17.81 9.82 19.91
CA LYS A 95 18.33 8.82 20.85
C LYS A 95 18.72 7.62 19.99
N LYS A 96 19.91 7.11 20.23
CA LYS A 96 20.54 5.96 19.62
C LYS A 96 19.73 4.67 19.89
N GLU A 97 18.47 4.66 19.45
CA GLU A 97 17.65 3.47 19.37
C GLU A 97 18.13 2.68 18.15
N MET A 98 18.03 1.38 18.26
CA MET A 98 18.56 0.43 17.27
C MET A 98 18.12 0.84 15.84
N GLU A 99 19.06 1.14 14.97
CA GLU A 99 18.78 1.48 13.57
C GLU A 99 17.95 0.38 12.90
N THR A 100 16.86 0.77 12.30
CA THR A 100 16.03 -0.13 11.50
C THR A 100 16.20 0.18 10.02
N PRO A 101 15.91 -0.74 9.11
CA PRO A 101 16.02 -0.47 7.67
C PRO A 101 15.24 0.74 7.15
N ILE A 102 14.24 1.22 7.91
CA ILE A 102 13.42 2.38 7.53
C ILE A 102 13.83 3.66 8.27
N SER A 103 14.73 3.59 9.24
CA SER A 103 15.23 4.75 9.98
C SER A 103 16.56 5.28 9.47
N GLY A 104 17.14 4.66 8.42
CA GLY A 104 18.39 5.09 7.82
C GLY A 104 18.19 6.32 6.91
N PRO A 105 19.29 7.09 6.69
CA PRO A 105 19.24 8.30 5.84
C PRO A 105 18.93 7.99 4.36
N ASP A 106 19.20 6.77 3.91
CA ASP A 106 18.99 6.26 2.55
C ASP A 106 17.54 5.85 2.27
N PHE A 107 16.68 5.79 3.29
CA PHE A 107 15.31 5.28 3.13
C PHE A 107 14.47 6.13 2.15
N LEU A 108 14.58 7.45 2.18
CA LEU A 108 13.87 8.31 1.24
C LEU A 108 14.37 8.15 -0.20
N GLU A 109 15.69 7.93 -0.35
CA GLU A 109 16.28 7.60 -1.65
C GLU A 109 15.76 6.24 -2.16
N PHE A 110 15.72 5.25 -1.29
CA PHE A 110 15.14 3.94 -1.60
C PHE A 110 13.69 4.05 -2.07
N LEU A 111 12.84 4.82 -1.40
CA LEU A 111 11.44 5.03 -1.82
C LEU A 111 11.37 5.66 -3.22
N THR A 112 12.22 6.65 -3.48
CA THR A 112 12.31 7.31 -4.78
C THR A 112 12.77 6.35 -5.89
N ALA A 113 13.81 5.59 -5.62
CA ALA A 113 14.37 4.61 -6.56
C ALA A 113 13.32 3.52 -6.89
N LYS A 114 12.60 3.05 -5.88
CA LYS A 114 11.54 2.04 -6.05
C LYS A 114 10.38 2.57 -6.91
N ALA A 115 9.89 3.78 -6.63
CA ALA A 115 8.84 4.40 -7.43
C ALA A 115 9.28 4.63 -8.89
N ARG A 116 10.54 5.01 -9.09
CA ARG A 116 11.13 5.15 -10.42
C ARG A 116 11.26 3.81 -11.14
N SER A 117 11.58 2.73 -10.43
CA SER A 117 11.68 1.38 -11.02
C SER A 117 10.33 0.92 -11.55
N TYR A 118 9.25 1.08 -10.77
CA TYR A 118 7.90 0.74 -11.24
C TYR A 118 7.42 1.64 -12.39
N GLY A 119 7.71 2.95 -12.29
CA GLY A 119 7.32 3.89 -13.33
C GLY A 119 7.99 3.60 -14.67
N ARG A 120 9.28 3.22 -14.66
CA ARG A 120 10.06 2.97 -15.86
C ARG A 120 9.43 1.91 -16.78
N GLU A 121 8.91 0.83 -16.22
CA GLU A 121 8.31 -0.25 -17.03
C GLU A 121 7.00 0.17 -17.69
N ALA A 122 6.28 1.11 -17.08
CA ALA A 122 4.99 1.61 -17.56
C ALA A 122 5.08 2.94 -18.33
N GLY A 123 6.29 3.50 -18.49
CA GLY A 123 6.48 4.78 -19.18
C GLY A 123 6.22 6.03 -18.32
N PHE A 124 6.06 5.86 -16.99
CA PHE A 124 5.88 6.96 -16.03
C PHE A 124 7.19 7.38 -15.38
N THR A 125 7.27 8.61 -14.87
CA THR A 125 8.43 9.06 -14.09
C THR A 125 8.50 8.34 -12.75
N PHE A 126 7.36 8.22 -12.07
CA PHE A 126 7.20 7.48 -10.82
C PHE A 126 5.87 6.74 -10.80
N ALA A 127 5.87 5.53 -10.23
CA ALA A 127 4.64 4.76 -10.04
C ALA A 127 4.66 3.99 -8.73
N GLU A 128 3.47 3.62 -8.26
CA GLU A 128 3.28 2.65 -7.20
C GLU A 128 2.79 1.33 -7.75
N GLY A 129 3.38 0.23 -7.24
CA GLY A 129 3.01 -1.12 -7.63
C GLY A 129 1.93 -1.70 -6.73
N PHE A 130 1.02 -2.46 -7.33
CA PHE A 130 -0.05 -3.19 -6.64
C PHE A 130 -0.06 -4.65 -7.04
N THR A 131 -0.44 -5.50 -6.07
CA THR A 131 -0.79 -6.89 -6.34
C THR A 131 -2.27 -7.14 -6.09
N CYS A 132 -2.84 -8.12 -6.78
CA CYS A 132 -4.24 -8.47 -6.65
C CYS A 132 -4.44 -10.00 -6.73
N ILE A 133 -5.42 -10.51 -5.97
CA ILE A 133 -5.79 -11.94 -6.02
C ILE A 133 -6.61 -12.21 -7.28
N ARG A 134 -7.48 -11.26 -7.65
CA ARG A 134 -8.32 -11.34 -8.84
C ARG A 134 -7.72 -10.51 -9.95
N THR A 135 -7.48 -11.10 -11.10
CA THR A 135 -7.00 -10.39 -12.30
C THR A 135 -7.89 -9.19 -12.60
N PRO A 136 -7.33 -7.98 -12.71
CA PRO A 136 -8.06 -6.81 -13.15
C PRO A 136 -8.60 -7.01 -14.56
N GLY A 137 -9.89 -6.75 -14.75
CA GLY A 137 -10.53 -6.80 -16.08
C GLY A 137 -10.69 -5.39 -16.63
N ILE A 138 -10.35 -5.20 -17.88
CA ILE A 138 -10.58 -3.99 -18.68
C ILE A 138 -11.59 -4.29 -19.78
N GLN A 139 -12.39 -3.31 -20.16
CA GLN A 139 -13.37 -3.46 -21.25
C GLN A 139 -12.75 -3.12 -22.60
N ASN A 140 -11.72 -2.28 -22.62
CA ASN A 140 -11.07 -1.82 -23.83
C ASN A 140 -9.54 -1.81 -23.66
N LEU A 141 -8.79 -2.33 -24.62
CA LEU A 141 -7.32 -2.32 -24.60
C LEU A 141 -6.73 -0.90 -24.62
N PHE A 142 -7.45 0.07 -25.17
CA PHE A 142 -7.03 1.47 -25.17
C PHE A 142 -7.14 2.15 -23.78
N ASP A 143 -7.74 1.49 -22.79
CA ASP A 143 -7.73 1.95 -21.40
C ASP A 143 -6.41 1.65 -20.69
N LEU A 144 -5.52 0.88 -21.32
CA LEU A 144 -4.14 0.65 -20.90
C LEU A 144 -3.27 1.73 -21.54
N SER A 145 -2.87 2.71 -20.75
CA SER A 145 -1.96 3.79 -21.18
C SER A 145 -0.50 3.37 -21.03
#